data_813d26ff42e7850c1d9b4a08929126c2
#
_entry.id   813d26ff42e7850c1d9b4a08929126c2
#
_cell.length_a   1.000
_cell.length_b   1.000
_cell.length_c   1.000
_cell.angle_alpha   90.00
_cell.angle_beta   90.00
_cell.angle_gamma   90.00
#
_symmetry.space_group_name_H-M   'P 1'
#
loop_
_entity.id
_entity.type
_entity.pdbx_description
1 polymer ?
#
loop_
_entity_poly.entity_id
_entity_poly.type
_entity_poly.pdbx_seq_one_letter_code
_entity_poly.pdbx_strand_id
1 'polypeptide(L)'
;MTLTTATLTTATLTTATLTTSSKIIVALDKNTQASALSLADTLDPKLCRVKVGKELFTHAGIEVVKALHQRGFEVFLDLKFHDIPNTTAQAVLAAAEMGVWMVNVHANVGRRAMSLAKEQLMKGGYDTLLIAVTVLTSMTQADLTELGINTPIEEQVKRLAILTQDAGLDGVVCSAREAVMLRQVVDSTFKLVTPGIRLPEDSCDDQARICTPSDAITNGADYLVIGRSITGADNPIAKLQQILASIKA
;
A
#
# COMPACT_ATOMS: atom_id res chain seq x y z
N MET A 1 -19.04 25.90 53.98
CA MET A 1 -18.07 25.00 53.34
C MET A 1 -18.52 24.81 51.92
N THR A 2 -17.89 25.52 50.98
CA THR A 2 -18.24 25.53 49.57
C THR A 2 -17.20 24.65 48.84
N LEU A 3 -17.65 23.54 48.29
CA LEU A 3 -16.80 22.63 47.47
C LEU A 3 -16.71 23.18 46.04
N THR A 4 -15.50 23.57 45.64
CA THR A 4 -15.18 23.99 44.29
C THR A 4 -14.85 22.76 43.44
N THR A 5 -15.70 22.45 42.46
CA THR A 5 -15.48 21.36 41.49
C THR A 5 -14.50 21.85 40.44
N ALA A 6 -13.32 21.26 40.40
CA ALA A 6 -12.35 21.50 39.33
C ALA A 6 -12.73 20.66 38.12
N THR A 7 -13.05 21.32 37.00
CA THR A 7 -13.31 20.68 35.71
C THR A 7 -11.96 20.40 35.03
N LEU A 8 -11.60 19.12 34.94
CA LEU A 8 -10.43 18.65 34.12
C LEU A 8 -10.81 18.72 32.65
N THR A 9 -10.26 19.71 31.96
CA THR A 9 -10.34 19.80 30.50
C THR A 9 -9.30 18.83 29.91
N THR A 10 -9.77 17.73 29.34
CA THR A 10 -8.93 16.80 28.58
C THR A 10 -8.55 17.47 27.25
N ALA A 11 -7.32 17.95 27.15
CA ALA A 11 -6.76 18.41 25.89
C ALA A 11 -6.50 17.19 24.98
N THR A 12 -7.34 17.02 23.97
CA THR A 12 -7.11 16.06 22.89
C THR A 12 -5.93 16.60 22.05
N LEU A 13 -4.76 16.04 22.25
CA LEU A 13 -3.60 16.27 21.37
C LEU A 13 -3.92 15.67 20.00
N THR A 14 -4.47 16.47 19.10
CA THR A 14 -4.57 16.13 17.68
C THR A 14 -3.15 16.26 17.11
N THR A 15 -2.40 15.16 17.06
CA THR A 15 -1.17 15.07 16.27
C THR A 15 -1.57 15.23 14.81
N ALA A 16 -1.29 16.39 14.23
CA ALA A 16 -1.44 16.61 12.81
C ALA A 16 -0.53 15.60 12.08
N THR A 17 -1.12 14.62 11.41
CA THR A 17 -0.40 13.68 10.57
C THR A 17 0.25 14.49 9.45
N LEU A 18 1.58 14.50 9.40
CA LEU A 18 2.33 15.15 8.32
C LEU A 18 2.07 14.37 7.03
N THR A 19 1.24 14.93 6.14
CA THR A 19 1.01 14.31 4.83
C THR A 19 2.26 14.50 3.96
N THR A 20 2.81 13.39 3.42
CA THR A 20 3.93 13.46 2.47
C THR A 20 3.44 13.43 1.03
N SER A 21 4.08 14.24 0.16
CA SER A 21 3.87 14.18 -1.29
C SER A 21 4.68 13.07 -1.97
N SER A 22 5.50 12.32 -1.22
CA SER A 22 6.39 11.29 -1.78
C SER A 22 5.61 10.20 -2.50
N LYS A 23 6.15 9.72 -3.62
CA LYS A 23 5.65 8.56 -4.35
C LYS A 23 6.23 7.23 -3.84
N ILE A 24 7.14 7.26 -2.86
CA ILE A 24 7.83 6.07 -2.36
C ILE A 24 7.11 5.52 -1.13
N ILE A 25 6.87 4.21 -1.14
CA ILE A 25 6.36 3.42 -0.04
C ILE A 25 7.41 2.38 0.33
N VAL A 26 8.04 2.51 1.49
CA VAL A 26 9.06 1.54 1.97
C VAL A 26 8.38 0.35 2.60
N ALA A 27 8.66 -0.85 2.10
CA ALA A 27 8.10 -2.09 2.65
C ALA A 27 8.91 -2.52 3.90
N LEU A 28 8.26 -2.48 5.07
CA LEU A 28 8.83 -2.90 6.35
C LEU A 28 8.66 -4.43 6.53
N ASP A 29 9.28 -5.21 5.63
CA ASP A 29 9.19 -6.67 5.65
C ASP A 29 10.17 -7.22 6.72
N LYS A 30 9.76 -7.12 7.99
CA LYS A 30 10.47 -7.57 9.20
C LYS A 30 9.56 -8.51 10.01
N ASN A 31 10.17 -9.44 10.71
CA ASN A 31 9.46 -10.45 11.51
C ASN A 31 9.14 -10.01 12.94
N THR A 32 9.61 -8.84 13.39
CA THR A 32 9.29 -8.29 14.71
C THR A 32 8.97 -6.81 14.65
N GLN A 33 8.13 -6.34 15.57
CA GLN A 33 7.86 -4.91 15.74
C GLN A 33 9.14 -4.11 16.00
N ALA A 34 10.00 -4.60 16.90
CA ALA A 34 11.24 -3.91 17.25
C ALA A 34 12.15 -3.67 16.04
N SER A 35 12.36 -4.70 15.20
CA SER A 35 13.18 -4.56 13.99
C SER A 35 12.54 -3.65 12.93
N ALA A 36 11.21 -3.67 12.82
CA ALA A 36 10.50 -2.78 11.91
C ALA A 36 10.58 -1.32 12.36
N LEU A 37 10.43 -1.04 13.66
CA LEU A 37 10.52 0.31 14.20
C LEU A 37 11.97 0.84 14.17
N SER A 38 12.97 -0.01 14.46
CA SER A 38 14.40 0.36 14.33
C SER A 38 14.72 0.78 12.89
N LEU A 39 14.18 0.07 11.89
CA LEU A 39 14.33 0.48 10.49
C LEU A 39 13.58 1.78 10.20
N ALA A 40 12.36 1.94 10.66
CA ALA A 40 11.58 3.16 10.48
C ALA A 40 12.28 4.39 11.08
N ASP A 41 12.95 4.23 12.23
CA ASP A 41 13.73 5.30 12.88
C ASP A 41 14.93 5.77 12.05
N THR A 42 15.38 5.03 11.02
CA THR A 42 16.39 5.46 10.05
C THR A 42 15.83 6.23 8.85
N LEU A 43 14.51 6.32 8.72
CA LEU A 43 13.81 6.94 7.59
C LEU A 43 13.19 8.29 8.00
N ASP A 44 12.90 9.14 7.01
CA ASP A 44 12.20 10.41 7.22
C ASP A 44 10.74 10.28 6.70
N PRO A 45 9.69 10.46 7.55
CA PRO A 45 8.30 10.39 7.14
C PRO A 45 7.90 11.46 6.10
N LYS A 46 8.69 12.52 5.93
CA LYS A 46 8.50 13.50 4.86
C LYS A 46 8.95 12.99 3.50
N LEU A 47 9.82 11.98 3.46
CA LEU A 47 10.43 11.44 2.25
C LEU A 47 9.80 10.14 1.77
N CYS A 48 9.07 9.42 2.63
CA CYS A 48 8.41 8.17 2.25
C CYS A 48 7.20 7.86 3.13
N ARG A 49 6.32 7.02 2.61
CA ARG A 49 5.34 6.23 3.35
C ARG A 49 5.94 4.89 3.73
N VAL A 50 5.26 4.15 4.60
CA VAL A 50 5.68 2.79 4.96
C VAL A 50 4.55 1.78 4.72
N LYS A 51 4.93 0.55 4.36
CA LYS A 51 4.00 -0.58 4.19
C LYS A 51 4.19 -1.60 5.30
N VAL A 52 3.10 -1.95 5.97
CA VAL A 52 3.02 -3.08 6.90
C VAL A 52 2.34 -4.24 6.18
N GLY A 53 3.10 -5.30 5.93
CA GLY A 53 2.62 -6.52 5.28
C GLY A 53 2.04 -7.55 6.25
N LYS A 54 1.55 -8.67 5.70
CA LYS A 54 0.88 -9.76 6.45
C LYS A 54 1.76 -10.30 7.57
N GLU A 55 3.03 -10.61 7.30
CA GLU A 55 3.95 -11.18 8.29
C GLU A 55 4.08 -10.28 9.51
N LEU A 56 4.51 -9.04 9.29
CA LEU A 56 4.71 -8.09 10.38
C LEU A 56 3.43 -7.82 11.16
N PHE A 57 2.28 -7.66 10.45
CA PHE A 57 1.01 -7.43 11.13
C PHE A 57 0.53 -8.66 11.92
N THR A 58 0.76 -9.87 11.42
CA THR A 58 0.41 -11.11 12.13
C THR A 58 1.21 -11.26 13.43
N HIS A 59 2.49 -10.85 13.43
CA HIS A 59 3.34 -10.88 14.63
C HIS A 59 3.05 -9.75 15.62
N ALA A 60 2.80 -8.53 15.14
CA ALA A 60 2.80 -7.32 15.96
C ALA A 60 1.40 -6.69 16.15
N GLY A 61 0.41 -7.09 15.36
CA GLY A 61 -0.95 -6.55 15.43
C GLY A 61 -1.02 -5.05 15.18
N ILE A 62 -2.05 -4.40 15.76
CA ILE A 62 -2.31 -2.97 15.62
C ILE A 62 -1.20 -2.08 16.22
N GLU A 63 -0.45 -2.58 17.19
CA GLU A 63 0.53 -1.76 17.92
C GLU A 63 1.67 -1.28 17.02
N VAL A 64 2.06 -2.04 15.98
CA VAL A 64 3.05 -1.57 15.01
C VAL A 64 2.53 -0.39 14.18
N VAL A 65 1.24 -0.40 13.80
CA VAL A 65 0.60 0.70 13.05
C VAL A 65 0.58 1.97 13.91
N LYS A 66 0.11 1.88 15.17
CA LYS A 66 0.11 2.99 16.11
C LYS A 66 1.51 3.59 16.33
N ALA A 67 2.51 2.73 16.51
CA ALA A 67 3.89 3.16 16.72
C ALA A 67 4.51 3.85 15.49
N LEU A 68 4.10 3.47 14.28
CA LEU A 68 4.50 4.14 13.02
C LEU A 68 3.80 5.49 12.86
N HIS A 69 2.51 5.60 13.21
CA HIS A 69 1.78 6.87 13.23
C HIS A 69 2.40 7.85 14.23
N GLN A 70 2.83 7.39 15.43
CA GLN A 70 3.52 8.23 16.42
C GLN A 70 4.85 8.80 15.88
N ARG A 71 5.46 8.14 14.89
CA ARG A 71 6.67 8.59 14.16
C ARG A 71 6.36 9.50 12.98
N GLY A 72 5.07 9.78 12.73
CA GLY A 72 4.60 10.63 11.64
C GLY A 72 4.48 9.95 10.28
N PHE A 73 4.60 8.63 10.22
CA PHE A 73 4.43 7.91 8.95
C PHE A 73 2.97 7.72 8.57
N GLU A 74 2.64 7.95 7.30
CA GLU A 74 1.44 7.42 6.66
C GLU A 74 1.67 5.93 6.35
N VAL A 75 0.72 5.07 6.75
CA VAL A 75 0.85 3.60 6.66
C VAL A 75 -0.04 3.03 5.56
N PHE A 76 0.55 2.25 4.66
CA PHE A 76 -0.16 1.32 3.78
C PHE A 76 -0.26 -0.04 4.47
N LEU A 77 -1.47 -0.46 4.85
CA LEU A 77 -1.74 -1.77 5.44
C LEU A 77 -2.02 -2.80 4.33
N ASP A 78 -1.02 -3.61 4.01
CA ASP A 78 -1.01 -4.53 2.87
C ASP A 78 -1.40 -5.96 3.30
N LEU A 79 -2.67 -6.16 3.69
CA LEU A 79 -3.20 -7.45 4.14
C LEU A 79 -3.92 -8.25 3.04
N LYS A 80 -4.27 -7.59 1.93
CA LYS A 80 -4.94 -8.22 0.77
C LYS A 80 -6.20 -8.98 1.19
N PHE A 81 -7.15 -8.27 1.83
CA PHE A 81 -8.40 -8.88 2.29
C PHE A 81 -9.16 -9.58 1.16
N HIS A 82 -9.65 -10.78 1.45
CA HIS A 82 -10.36 -11.61 0.49
C HIS A 82 -11.30 -12.56 1.23
N ASP A 83 -12.57 -12.16 1.35
CA ASP A 83 -13.60 -12.91 2.06
C ASP A 83 -14.99 -12.55 1.50
N ILE A 84 -16.06 -13.11 2.05
CA ILE A 84 -17.43 -12.71 1.70
C ILE A 84 -17.62 -11.19 1.89
N PRO A 85 -18.57 -10.57 1.16
CA PRO A 85 -18.66 -9.11 1.06
C PRO A 85 -18.69 -8.37 2.39
N ASN A 86 -19.52 -8.83 3.34
CA ASN A 86 -19.62 -8.16 4.64
C ASN A 86 -18.32 -8.26 5.45
N THR A 87 -17.68 -9.43 5.50
CA THR A 87 -16.42 -9.64 6.22
C THR A 87 -15.31 -8.79 5.63
N THR A 88 -15.20 -8.74 4.27
CA THR A 88 -14.24 -7.87 3.58
C THR A 88 -14.47 -6.40 3.91
N ALA A 89 -15.73 -5.94 3.87
CA ALA A 89 -16.06 -4.55 4.16
C ALA A 89 -15.75 -4.16 5.61
N GLN A 90 -16.07 -5.03 6.58
CA GLN A 90 -15.76 -4.79 7.99
C GLN A 90 -14.25 -4.80 8.27
N ALA A 91 -13.47 -5.68 7.60
CA ALA A 91 -12.02 -5.68 7.73
C ALA A 91 -11.38 -4.40 7.17
N VAL A 92 -11.88 -3.89 6.03
CA VAL A 92 -11.46 -2.62 5.46
C VAL A 92 -11.82 -1.45 6.37
N LEU A 93 -13.03 -1.44 6.94
CA LEU A 93 -13.48 -0.41 7.88
C LEU A 93 -12.60 -0.40 9.14
N ALA A 94 -12.34 -1.57 9.73
CA ALA A 94 -11.45 -1.68 10.89
C ALA A 94 -10.02 -1.16 10.58
N ALA A 95 -9.51 -1.39 9.36
CA ALA A 95 -8.24 -0.82 8.92
C ALA A 95 -8.30 0.72 8.85
N ALA A 96 -9.39 1.28 8.31
CA ALA A 96 -9.58 2.74 8.27
C ALA A 96 -9.69 3.36 9.67
N GLU A 97 -10.36 2.69 10.60
CA GLU A 97 -10.46 3.10 12.01
C GLU A 97 -9.09 3.15 12.72
N MET A 98 -8.12 2.35 12.26
CA MET A 98 -6.73 2.45 12.72
C MET A 98 -6.03 3.73 12.20
N GLY A 99 -6.62 4.49 11.27
CA GLY A 99 -6.04 5.67 10.66
C GLY A 99 -5.06 5.39 9.53
N VAL A 100 -5.09 4.20 8.91
CA VAL A 100 -4.16 3.91 7.81
C VAL A 100 -4.48 4.76 6.58
N TRP A 101 -3.43 5.21 5.91
CA TRP A 101 -3.53 6.00 4.67
C TRP A 101 -4.06 5.17 3.50
N MET A 102 -3.67 3.89 3.40
CA MET A 102 -4.08 2.98 2.32
C MET A 102 -4.28 1.57 2.85
N VAL A 103 -5.27 0.85 2.28
CA VAL A 103 -5.54 -0.57 2.54
C VAL A 103 -5.87 -1.27 1.23
N ASN A 104 -5.67 -2.57 1.15
CA ASN A 104 -5.99 -3.33 -0.05
C ASN A 104 -6.84 -4.58 0.18
N VAL A 105 -7.58 -4.92 -0.87
CA VAL A 105 -8.27 -6.20 -1.05
C VAL A 105 -7.68 -6.93 -2.25
N HIS A 106 -8.07 -8.18 -2.51
CA HIS A 106 -7.88 -8.80 -3.83
C HIS A 106 -9.04 -8.43 -4.77
N ALA A 107 -8.76 -8.09 -6.04
CA ALA A 107 -9.81 -7.82 -7.03
C ALA A 107 -10.69 -9.05 -7.31
N ASN A 108 -10.13 -10.26 -7.14
CA ASN A 108 -10.85 -11.53 -7.26
C ASN A 108 -11.93 -11.74 -6.19
N VAL A 109 -12.01 -10.90 -5.14
CA VAL A 109 -13.13 -10.90 -4.19
C VAL A 109 -14.46 -10.50 -4.87
N GLY A 110 -14.36 -9.86 -6.04
CA GLY A 110 -15.49 -9.48 -6.89
C GLY A 110 -16.10 -8.11 -6.57
N ARG A 111 -16.85 -7.57 -7.55
CA ARG A 111 -17.47 -6.25 -7.49
C ARG A 111 -18.25 -6.01 -6.20
N ARG A 112 -19.09 -6.95 -5.81
CA ARG A 112 -20.00 -6.78 -4.65
C ARG A 112 -19.25 -6.51 -3.35
N ALA A 113 -18.15 -7.22 -3.11
CA ALA A 113 -17.35 -7.01 -1.91
C ALA A 113 -16.57 -5.69 -1.96
N MET A 114 -15.98 -5.38 -3.13
CA MET A 114 -15.24 -4.13 -3.35
C MET A 114 -16.15 -2.91 -3.18
N SER A 115 -17.30 -2.88 -3.85
CA SER A 115 -18.25 -1.76 -3.76
C SER A 115 -18.79 -1.59 -2.34
N LEU A 116 -19.14 -2.68 -1.63
CA LEU A 116 -19.60 -2.59 -0.25
C LEU A 116 -18.51 -2.03 0.67
N ALA A 117 -17.26 -2.45 0.51
CA ALA A 117 -16.14 -1.94 1.30
C ALA A 117 -15.94 -0.42 1.06
N LYS A 118 -15.97 0.03 -0.21
CA LYS A 118 -15.86 1.46 -0.54
C LYS A 118 -17.03 2.27 0.02
N GLU A 119 -18.24 1.75 -0.09
CA GLU A 119 -19.44 2.39 0.47
C GLU A 119 -19.34 2.58 1.99
N GLN A 120 -18.83 1.58 2.72
CA GLN A 120 -18.64 1.68 4.17
C GLN A 120 -17.59 2.75 4.55
N LEU A 121 -16.48 2.84 3.82
CA LEU A 121 -15.49 3.90 4.02
C LEU A 121 -16.11 5.29 3.81
N MET A 122 -16.87 5.47 2.72
CA MET A 122 -17.52 6.75 2.41
C MET A 122 -18.55 7.13 3.47
N LYS A 123 -19.38 6.17 3.93
CA LYS A 123 -20.37 6.39 5.00
C LYS A 123 -19.71 6.74 6.33
N GLY A 124 -18.55 6.16 6.62
CA GLY A 124 -17.76 6.44 7.82
C GLY A 124 -16.97 7.76 7.76
N GLY A 125 -16.93 8.42 6.59
CA GLY A 125 -16.15 9.65 6.39
C GLY A 125 -14.64 9.43 6.41
N TYR A 126 -14.16 8.25 6.01
CA TYR A 126 -12.72 7.92 5.98
C TYR A 126 -12.09 8.28 4.65
N ASP A 127 -10.93 8.96 4.70
CA ASP A 127 -10.10 9.33 3.55
C ASP A 127 -9.11 8.21 3.16
N THR A 128 -9.21 7.04 3.80
CA THR A 128 -8.34 5.88 3.52
C THR A 128 -8.51 5.43 2.07
N LEU A 129 -7.41 5.37 1.32
CA LEU A 129 -7.40 4.83 -0.04
C LEU A 129 -7.65 3.32 -0.01
N LEU A 130 -8.67 2.88 -0.74
CA LEU A 130 -8.96 1.45 -0.93
C LEU A 130 -8.55 1.03 -2.33
N ILE A 131 -7.55 0.15 -2.42
CA ILE A 131 -7.05 -0.37 -3.70
C ILE A 131 -7.22 -1.88 -3.78
N ALA A 132 -7.13 -2.46 -4.98
CA ALA A 132 -7.20 -3.91 -5.14
C ALA A 132 -5.96 -4.49 -5.80
N VAL A 133 -5.54 -5.68 -5.37
CA VAL A 133 -4.49 -6.45 -6.03
C VAL A 133 -5.09 -7.17 -7.23
N THR A 134 -4.54 -6.98 -8.42
CA THR A 134 -4.96 -7.66 -9.65
C THR A 134 -4.49 -9.10 -9.67
N VAL A 135 -3.45 -9.41 -10.45
CA VAL A 135 -2.74 -10.68 -10.41
C VAL A 135 -1.44 -10.45 -9.64
N LEU A 136 -1.10 -11.37 -8.72
CA LEU A 136 0.16 -11.26 -7.98
C LEU A 136 1.34 -11.24 -8.95
N THR A 137 2.28 -10.32 -8.75
CA THR A 137 3.43 -10.13 -9.66
C THR A 137 4.39 -11.32 -9.73
N SER A 138 4.27 -12.28 -8.81
CA SER A 138 4.98 -13.56 -8.80
C SER A 138 4.28 -14.64 -9.64
N MET A 139 2.99 -14.48 -9.96
CA MET A 139 2.25 -15.47 -10.75
C MET A 139 2.64 -15.44 -12.22
N THR A 140 2.67 -16.63 -12.80
CA THR A 140 2.87 -16.90 -14.23
C THR A 140 1.55 -17.26 -14.91
N GLN A 141 1.57 -17.39 -16.25
CA GLN A 141 0.41 -17.90 -17.00
C GLN A 141 0.06 -19.34 -16.60
N ALA A 142 1.04 -20.15 -16.25
CA ALA A 142 0.81 -21.54 -15.80
C ALA A 142 0.01 -21.56 -14.50
N ASP A 143 0.37 -20.70 -13.52
CA ASP A 143 -0.36 -20.59 -12.25
C ASP A 143 -1.83 -20.18 -12.46
N LEU A 144 -2.11 -19.27 -13.39
CA LEU A 144 -3.48 -18.89 -13.74
C LEU A 144 -4.25 -20.05 -14.39
N THR A 145 -3.59 -20.81 -15.26
CA THR A 145 -4.19 -21.96 -15.94
C THR A 145 -4.57 -23.06 -14.94
N GLU A 146 -3.73 -23.32 -13.94
CA GLU A 146 -4.04 -24.26 -12.84
C GLU A 146 -5.27 -23.84 -12.04
N LEU A 147 -5.52 -22.52 -11.92
CA LEU A 147 -6.73 -21.96 -11.31
C LEU A 147 -7.95 -21.95 -12.25
N GLY A 148 -7.84 -22.51 -13.45
CA GLY A 148 -8.88 -22.52 -14.48
C GLY A 148 -9.02 -21.20 -15.24
N ILE A 149 -8.08 -20.27 -15.11
CA ILE A 149 -8.07 -18.99 -15.83
C ILE A 149 -7.19 -19.09 -17.05
N ASN A 150 -7.82 -19.34 -18.21
CA ASN A 150 -7.13 -19.50 -19.50
C ASN A 150 -6.92 -18.17 -20.25
N THR A 151 -7.46 -17.07 -19.72
CA THR A 151 -7.23 -15.71 -20.25
C THR A 151 -5.74 -15.33 -20.11
N PRO A 152 -5.10 -14.72 -21.12
CA PRO A 152 -3.74 -14.21 -20.99
C PRO A 152 -3.60 -13.30 -19.76
N ILE A 153 -2.45 -13.40 -19.07
CA ILE A 153 -2.22 -12.70 -17.79
C ILE A 153 -2.47 -11.19 -17.91
N GLU A 154 -2.05 -10.58 -19.01
CA GLU A 154 -2.24 -9.14 -19.26
C GLU A 154 -3.72 -8.76 -19.42
N GLU A 155 -4.49 -9.59 -20.11
CA GLU A 155 -5.94 -9.38 -20.25
C GLU A 155 -6.69 -9.61 -18.92
N GLN A 156 -6.23 -10.55 -18.10
CA GLN A 156 -6.77 -10.76 -16.76
C GLN A 156 -6.49 -9.56 -15.86
N VAL A 157 -5.27 -9.01 -15.93
CA VAL A 157 -4.88 -7.79 -15.19
C VAL A 157 -5.77 -6.61 -15.61
N LYS A 158 -5.97 -6.37 -16.92
CA LYS A 158 -6.88 -5.33 -17.43
C LYS A 158 -8.29 -5.50 -16.90
N ARG A 159 -8.84 -6.72 -17.03
CA ARG A 159 -10.19 -7.04 -16.55
C ARG A 159 -10.37 -6.71 -15.09
N LEU A 160 -9.41 -7.11 -14.24
CA LEU A 160 -9.45 -6.88 -12.81
C LEU A 160 -9.28 -5.40 -12.46
N ALA A 161 -8.46 -4.64 -13.20
CA ALA A 161 -8.29 -3.21 -12.99
C ALA A 161 -9.57 -2.43 -13.35
N ILE A 162 -10.19 -2.72 -14.50
CA ILE A 162 -11.47 -2.13 -14.91
C ILE A 162 -12.57 -2.48 -13.90
N LEU A 163 -12.66 -3.76 -13.49
CA LEU A 163 -13.62 -4.19 -12.46
C LEU A 163 -13.44 -3.43 -11.15
N THR A 164 -12.19 -3.17 -10.75
CA THR A 164 -11.85 -2.43 -9.53
C THR A 164 -12.26 -0.96 -9.64
N GLN A 165 -11.95 -0.30 -10.75
CA GLN A 165 -12.38 1.08 -11.01
C GLN A 165 -13.90 1.20 -11.02
N ASP A 166 -14.59 0.31 -11.75
CA ASP A 166 -16.06 0.29 -11.82
C ASP A 166 -16.73 -0.03 -10.46
N ALA A 167 -16.01 -0.68 -9.53
CA ALA A 167 -16.47 -0.89 -8.17
C ALA A 167 -16.29 0.35 -7.28
N GLY A 168 -15.67 1.42 -7.81
CA GLY A 168 -15.45 2.70 -7.13
C GLY A 168 -14.19 2.77 -6.27
N LEU A 169 -13.27 1.80 -6.39
CA LEU A 169 -12.01 1.81 -5.64
C LEU A 169 -11.02 2.86 -6.21
N ASP A 170 -10.02 3.20 -5.40
CA ASP A 170 -9.10 4.30 -5.69
C ASP A 170 -7.91 3.88 -6.56
N GLY A 171 -7.68 2.57 -6.76
CA GLY A 171 -6.55 2.10 -7.54
C GLY A 171 -6.32 0.60 -7.48
N VAL A 172 -5.22 0.17 -8.09
CA VAL A 172 -4.77 -1.24 -8.08
C VAL A 172 -3.29 -1.38 -7.77
N VAL A 173 -2.92 -2.57 -7.25
CA VAL A 173 -1.55 -3.05 -7.26
C VAL A 173 -1.33 -3.83 -8.55
N CYS A 174 -0.31 -3.43 -9.33
CA CYS A 174 0.08 -4.03 -10.59
C CYS A 174 1.61 -3.97 -10.77
N SER A 175 2.16 -4.72 -11.72
CA SER A 175 3.58 -4.59 -12.05
C SER A 175 3.84 -3.26 -12.80
N ALA A 176 5.05 -2.70 -12.68
CA ALA A 176 5.42 -1.48 -13.39
C ALA A 176 5.39 -1.64 -14.92
N ARG A 177 5.54 -2.87 -15.44
CA ARG A 177 5.43 -3.18 -16.87
C ARG A 177 3.98 -3.12 -17.37
N GLU A 178 3.02 -3.42 -16.50
CA GLU A 178 1.59 -3.38 -16.79
C GLU A 178 1.03 -1.96 -16.77
N ALA A 179 1.74 -1.01 -16.14
CA ALA A 179 1.26 0.36 -15.95
C ALA A 179 0.93 1.07 -17.28
N VAL A 180 1.79 0.95 -18.30
CA VAL A 180 1.55 1.55 -19.65
C VAL A 180 0.23 1.07 -20.24
N MET A 181 -0.01 -0.23 -20.20
CA MET A 181 -1.23 -0.86 -20.70
C MET A 181 -2.45 -0.43 -19.90
N LEU A 182 -2.32 -0.37 -18.57
CA LEU A 182 -3.43 0.01 -17.69
C LEU A 182 -3.81 1.48 -17.87
N ARG A 183 -2.85 2.40 -18.07
CA ARG A 183 -3.14 3.83 -18.34
C ARG A 183 -3.97 4.08 -19.59
N GLN A 184 -4.04 3.10 -20.50
CA GLN A 184 -4.91 3.19 -21.68
C GLN A 184 -6.39 2.85 -21.40
N VAL A 185 -6.67 2.20 -20.25
CA VAL A 185 -7.99 1.62 -19.95
C VAL A 185 -8.58 2.05 -18.60
N VAL A 186 -7.81 2.78 -17.77
CA VAL A 186 -8.27 3.32 -16.50
C VAL A 186 -8.11 4.84 -16.47
N ASP A 187 -8.88 5.52 -15.62
CA ASP A 187 -8.84 6.97 -15.47
C ASP A 187 -7.47 7.47 -14.95
N SER A 188 -7.10 8.68 -15.31
CA SER A 188 -5.84 9.30 -14.87
C SER A 188 -5.76 9.50 -13.35
N THR A 189 -6.88 9.59 -12.66
CA THR A 189 -6.97 9.71 -11.20
C THR A 189 -6.85 8.38 -10.47
N PHE A 190 -7.07 7.26 -11.17
CA PHE A 190 -6.99 5.90 -10.62
C PHE A 190 -5.54 5.51 -10.34
N LYS A 191 -5.23 5.13 -9.10
CA LYS A 191 -3.85 4.92 -8.64
C LYS A 191 -3.27 3.59 -9.09
N LEU A 192 -2.06 3.64 -9.66
CA LEU A 192 -1.25 2.46 -9.96
C LEU A 192 -0.13 2.36 -8.92
N VAL A 193 -0.20 1.35 -8.07
CA VAL A 193 0.77 1.07 -7.00
C VAL A 193 1.64 -0.12 -7.43
N THR A 194 2.94 0.10 -7.61
CA THR A 194 3.81 -0.89 -8.26
C THR A 194 4.90 -1.39 -7.32
N PRO A 195 4.87 -2.68 -6.92
CA PRO A 195 5.99 -3.36 -6.28
C PRO A 195 7.02 -3.84 -7.30
N GLY A 196 8.10 -4.47 -6.81
CA GLY A 196 9.14 -5.04 -7.68
C GLY A 196 10.10 -4.01 -8.27
N ILE A 197 10.22 -2.86 -7.60
CA ILE A 197 11.12 -1.77 -8.02
C ILE A 197 12.51 -2.03 -7.47
N ARG A 198 13.54 -1.89 -8.35
CA ARG A 198 14.96 -2.08 -8.04
C ARG A 198 15.80 -1.04 -8.76
N LEU A 199 16.92 -0.68 -8.18
CA LEU A 199 17.96 0.06 -8.90
C LEU A 199 18.80 -0.92 -9.76
N PRO A 200 19.48 -0.43 -10.81
CA PRO A 200 20.26 -1.31 -11.71
C PRO A 200 21.36 -2.11 -10.99
N GLU A 201 21.89 -1.58 -9.90
CA GLU A 201 22.94 -2.21 -9.09
C GLU A 201 22.43 -3.23 -8.07
N ASP A 202 21.11 -3.33 -7.86
CA ASP A 202 20.52 -4.24 -6.89
C ASP A 202 20.50 -5.69 -7.40
N SER A 203 20.56 -6.67 -6.50
CA SER A 203 20.42 -8.09 -6.84
C SER A 203 19.01 -8.42 -7.37
N CYS A 204 18.98 -9.35 -8.33
CA CYS A 204 17.75 -9.79 -9.02
C CYS A 204 17.03 -10.95 -8.32
N ASP A 205 17.01 -11.01 -6.99
CA ASP A 205 16.42 -12.12 -6.22
C ASP A 205 15.11 -12.73 -6.83
N ASP A 206 14.11 -12.99 -6.01
CA ASP A 206 12.84 -13.66 -6.32
C ASP A 206 11.80 -12.83 -7.13
N GLN A 207 12.17 -11.65 -7.66
CA GLN A 207 11.29 -10.82 -8.51
C GLN A 207 11.58 -11.03 -10.01
N ALA A 208 10.70 -11.73 -10.70
CA ALA A 208 10.85 -12.03 -12.14
C ALA A 208 10.68 -10.80 -13.07
N ARG A 209 10.16 -9.65 -12.56
CA ARG A 209 9.78 -8.48 -13.35
C ARG A 209 10.29 -7.21 -12.70
N ILE A 210 11.59 -6.94 -12.84
CA ILE A 210 12.25 -5.75 -12.29
C ILE A 210 12.03 -4.53 -13.19
N CYS A 211 11.86 -3.36 -12.57
CA CYS A 211 11.80 -2.07 -13.23
C CYS A 211 12.52 -1.03 -12.36
N THR A 212 13.21 -0.07 -12.99
CA THR A 212 13.82 1.05 -12.24
C THR A 212 12.77 2.01 -11.72
N PRO A 213 13.05 2.79 -10.65
CA PRO A 213 12.12 3.80 -10.16
C PRO A 213 11.70 4.81 -11.25
N SER A 214 12.65 5.29 -12.04
CA SER A 214 12.41 6.25 -13.14
C SER A 214 11.51 5.65 -14.21
N ASP A 215 11.81 4.42 -14.67
CA ASP A 215 10.99 3.76 -15.69
C ASP A 215 9.56 3.51 -15.18
N ALA A 216 9.41 3.09 -13.91
CA ALA A 216 8.09 2.85 -13.34
C ALA A 216 7.24 4.12 -13.31
N ILE A 217 7.81 5.27 -12.94
CA ILE A 217 7.11 6.58 -12.97
C ILE A 217 6.78 6.97 -14.41
N THR A 218 7.72 6.83 -15.34
CA THR A 218 7.54 7.12 -16.77
C THR A 218 6.44 6.24 -17.36
N ASN A 219 6.35 4.99 -16.95
CA ASN A 219 5.30 4.06 -17.34
C ASN A 219 3.92 4.38 -16.73
N GLY A 220 3.84 5.36 -15.84
CA GLY A 220 2.58 5.82 -15.27
C GLY A 220 2.25 5.32 -13.87
N ALA A 221 3.20 4.73 -13.12
CA ALA A 221 3.00 4.40 -11.72
C ALA A 221 2.83 5.66 -10.85
N ASP A 222 1.85 5.65 -9.94
CA ASP A 222 1.66 6.73 -8.96
C ASP A 222 2.53 6.52 -7.73
N TYR A 223 2.61 5.27 -7.25
CA TYR A 223 3.35 4.90 -6.05
C TYR A 223 4.24 3.68 -6.30
N LEU A 224 5.44 3.73 -5.76
CA LEU A 224 6.46 2.69 -5.86
C LEU A 224 6.64 2.00 -4.51
N VAL A 225 6.36 0.70 -4.43
CA VAL A 225 6.61 -0.09 -3.22
C VAL A 225 8.00 -0.70 -3.32
N ILE A 226 8.90 -0.25 -2.46
CA ILE A 226 10.32 -0.62 -2.47
C ILE A 226 10.68 -1.27 -1.13
N GLY A 227 11.16 -2.50 -1.20
CA GLY A 227 11.62 -3.28 -0.04
C GLY A 227 13.14 -3.30 0.05
N ARG A 228 13.73 -4.47 -0.22
CA ARG A 228 15.16 -4.81 0.01
C ARG A 228 16.15 -3.79 -0.56
N SER A 229 15.88 -3.15 -1.68
CA SER A 229 16.72 -2.06 -2.23
C SER A 229 17.00 -0.95 -1.20
N ILE A 230 16.02 -0.63 -0.35
CA ILE A 230 16.18 0.37 0.71
C ILE A 230 16.48 -0.31 2.04
N THR A 231 15.70 -1.33 2.43
CA THR A 231 15.73 -1.93 3.77
C THR A 231 16.92 -2.85 4.02
N GLY A 232 17.62 -3.26 2.96
CA GLY A 232 18.84 -4.05 2.98
C GLY A 232 20.12 -3.23 2.73
N ALA A 233 20.00 -1.93 2.48
CA ALA A 233 21.16 -1.07 2.28
C ALA A 233 21.86 -0.75 3.62
N ASP A 234 23.17 -0.59 3.59
CA ASP A 234 23.96 -0.16 4.77
C ASP A 234 23.49 1.20 5.31
N ASN A 235 22.99 2.07 4.42
CA ASN A 235 22.42 3.36 4.78
C ASN A 235 21.05 3.55 4.07
N PRO A 236 19.93 3.14 4.70
CA PRO A 236 18.58 3.19 4.12
C PRO A 236 18.16 4.61 3.69
N ILE A 237 18.47 5.64 4.50
CA ILE A 237 18.07 7.02 4.17
C ILE A 237 18.82 7.56 2.95
N ALA A 238 20.12 7.27 2.83
CA ALA A 238 20.89 7.65 1.65
C ALA A 238 20.38 6.95 0.38
N LYS A 239 20.02 5.67 0.49
CA LYS A 239 19.43 4.90 -0.62
C LYS A 239 18.07 5.46 -1.02
N LEU A 240 17.21 5.81 -0.06
CA LEU A 240 15.93 6.47 -0.31
C LEU A 240 16.12 7.81 -1.05
N GLN A 241 17.08 8.63 -0.63
CA GLN A 241 17.40 9.91 -1.27
C GLN A 241 17.90 9.73 -2.71
N GLN A 242 18.75 8.72 -2.96
CA GLN A 242 19.20 8.34 -4.30
C GLN A 242 18.01 8.00 -5.22
N ILE A 243 17.08 7.19 -4.72
CA ILE A 243 15.86 6.80 -5.45
C ILE A 243 14.98 8.03 -5.73
N LEU A 244 14.77 8.89 -4.74
CA LEU A 244 14.01 10.13 -4.91
C LEU A 244 14.63 11.07 -5.95
N ALA A 245 15.95 11.14 -6.01
CA ALA A 245 16.65 11.92 -7.03
C ALA A 245 16.43 11.35 -8.43
N SER A 246 16.43 10.03 -8.59
CA SER A 246 16.24 9.35 -9.89
C SER A 246 14.84 9.53 -10.49
N ILE A 247 13.81 9.79 -9.69
CA ILE A 247 12.42 10.00 -10.16
C ILE A 247 12.05 11.47 -10.39
N LYS A 248 12.96 12.41 -10.05
CA LYS A 248 12.77 13.87 -10.28
C LYS A 248 13.45 14.35 -11.56
N ALA A 249 14.32 13.53 -12.12
CA ALA A 249 15.03 13.80 -13.36
C ALA A 249 14.20 13.37 -14.57
#